data_6d4d9fbd62ce6bc1eb185e6dc7fc395d
#
_entry.id   6d4d9fbd62ce6bc1eb185e6dc7fc395d
#
_cell.length_a   1.000
_cell.length_b   1.000
_cell.length_c   1.000
_cell.angle_alpha   90.00
_cell.angle_beta   90.00
_cell.angle_gamma   90.00
#
_symmetry.space_group_name_H-M   'P 1'
#
loop_
_entity.id
_entity.type
_entity.pdbx_description
1 polymer ?
#
loop_
_entity_poly.entity_id
_entity_poly.type
_entity_poly.pdbx_seq_one_letter_code
_entity_poly.pdbx_strand_id
1 'polypeptide(L)'
;MSDTGNWRLAAKLHPAVTLLLLGSLLGAALTSFAFPLARALMYAGFSDGQYWRLITPIFLHFGLMHLVFNGLWLALLGGRIERLYGSLHLLLLVFASGAISNMIQYSWQGSAYFGGMSGVVYALLGYIWIKGHFAPQPGLQLPPGILPFMLVWLLVGMTGMLELVLGIGVANGAHVGGLLIGMLLGMVFGLIAAARGR
;
A
#
# COMPACT_ATOMS: atom_id res chain seq x y z
N MET A 1 1.12 -24.39 -26.66
CA MET A 1 2.39 -23.79 -26.20
C MET A 1 2.06 -23.03 -24.91
N SER A 2 2.58 -23.53 -23.80
CA SER A 2 2.23 -23.07 -22.44
C SER A 2 2.76 -21.66 -22.20
N ASP A 3 1.88 -20.79 -21.74
CA ASP A 3 2.08 -19.36 -21.41
C ASP A 3 2.95 -19.14 -20.13
N THR A 4 3.97 -19.98 -19.94
CA THR A 4 4.89 -19.93 -18.78
C THR A 4 5.90 -18.78 -18.84
N GLY A 5 5.85 -17.96 -19.90
CA GLY A 5 6.80 -16.85 -20.10
C GLY A 5 6.39 -15.53 -19.46
N ASN A 6 5.10 -15.29 -19.26
CA ASN A 6 4.58 -13.94 -18.89
C ASN A 6 4.91 -13.51 -17.45
N TRP A 7 4.91 -14.40 -16.45
CA TRP A 7 5.24 -14.05 -15.07
C TRP A 7 6.72 -13.69 -14.88
N ARG A 8 7.65 -14.38 -15.59
CA ARG A 8 9.09 -14.06 -15.54
C ARG A 8 9.36 -12.69 -16.16
N LEU A 9 8.66 -12.37 -17.24
CA LEU A 9 8.74 -11.05 -17.87
C LEU A 9 8.14 -9.98 -16.95
N ALA A 10 6.97 -10.23 -16.36
CA ALA A 10 6.34 -9.32 -15.41
C ALA A 10 7.26 -9.04 -14.20
N ALA A 11 7.87 -10.08 -13.62
CA ALA A 11 8.83 -9.94 -12.51
C ALA A 11 10.09 -9.15 -12.91
N LYS A 12 10.59 -9.29 -14.14
CA LYS A 12 11.70 -8.49 -14.66
C LYS A 12 11.33 -7.05 -14.92
N LEU A 13 10.11 -6.78 -15.36
CA LEU A 13 9.61 -5.42 -15.63
C LEU A 13 9.19 -4.67 -14.36
N HIS A 14 8.83 -5.41 -13.29
CA HIS A 14 8.34 -4.86 -12.03
C HIS A 14 9.01 -5.52 -10.81
N PRO A 15 10.35 -5.39 -10.65
CA PRO A 15 11.09 -6.08 -9.59
C PRO A 15 10.69 -5.61 -8.20
N ALA A 16 10.41 -4.32 -7.97
CA ALA A 16 9.99 -3.82 -6.66
C ALA A 16 8.59 -4.33 -6.30
N VAL A 17 7.62 -4.26 -7.22
CA VAL A 17 6.29 -4.86 -6.99
C VAL A 17 6.43 -6.35 -6.66
N THR A 18 7.26 -7.09 -7.40
CA THR A 18 7.49 -8.52 -7.16
C THR A 18 8.05 -8.78 -5.76
N LEU A 19 9.07 -8.03 -5.34
CA LEU A 19 9.66 -8.15 -4.01
C LEU A 19 8.64 -7.83 -2.91
N LEU A 20 7.83 -6.78 -3.09
CA LEU A 20 6.78 -6.40 -2.14
C LEU A 20 5.69 -7.48 -2.04
N LEU A 21 5.30 -8.10 -3.15
CA LEU A 21 4.34 -9.21 -3.16
C LEU A 21 4.91 -10.45 -2.45
N LEU A 22 6.18 -10.79 -2.68
CA LEU A 22 6.84 -11.89 -1.99
C LEU A 22 6.95 -11.63 -0.48
N GLY A 23 7.29 -10.40 -0.08
CA GLY A 23 7.28 -9.99 1.32
C GLY A 23 5.89 -10.10 1.95
N SER A 24 4.84 -9.72 1.22
CA SER A 24 3.44 -9.84 1.66
C SER A 24 3.00 -11.30 1.79
N LEU A 25 3.43 -12.16 0.87
CA LEU A 25 3.17 -13.61 0.94
C LEU A 25 3.85 -14.23 2.16
N LEU A 26 5.12 -13.87 2.41
CA LEU A 26 5.84 -14.31 3.61
C LEU A 26 5.14 -13.82 4.88
N GLY A 27 4.77 -12.55 4.94
CA GLY A 27 4.03 -11.98 6.08
C GLY A 27 2.69 -12.66 6.34
N ALA A 28 1.95 -13.01 5.28
CA ALA A 28 0.72 -13.80 5.39
C ALA A 28 0.98 -15.23 5.89
N ALA A 29 2.05 -15.85 5.45
CA ALA A 29 2.46 -17.16 5.98
C ALA A 29 2.82 -17.08 7.47
N LEU A 30 3.54 -16.04 7.89
CA LEU A 30 3.89 -15.82 9.30
C LEU A 30 2.63 -15.60 10.16
N THR A 31 1.66 -14.81 9.71
CA THR A 31 0.41 -14.58 10.46
C THR A 31 -0.44 -15.84 10.57
N SER A 32 -0.37 -16.74 9.59
CA SER A 32 -1.18 -17.96 9.55
C SER A 32 -0.54 -19.13 10.28
N PHE A 33 0.79 -19.30 10.21
CA PHE A 33 1.48 -20.51 10.66
C PHE A 33 2.54 -20.28 11.73
N ALA A 34 3.00 -19.04 11.93
CA ALA A 34 4.07 -18.71 12.86
C ALA A 34 3.80 -17.36 13.57
N PHE A 35 2.63 -17.24 14.19
CA PHE A 35 2.16 -16.00 14.80
C PHE A 35 3.15 -15.35 15.80
N PRO A 36 3.91 -16.10 16.63
CA PRO A 36 4.94 -15.46 17.47
C PRO A 36 5.99 -14.68 16.67
N LEU A 37 6.38 -15.16 15.49
CA LEU A 37 7.31 -14.44 14.59
C LEU A 37 6.62 -13.24 13.93
N ALA A 38 5.37 -13.40 13.50
CA ALA A 38 4.58 -12.28 12.98
C ALA A 38 4.46 -11.15 14.01
N ARG A 39 4.28 -11.48 15.28
CA ARG A 39 4.19 -10.51 16.38
C ARG A 39 5.44 -9.67 16.54
N ALA A 40 6.62 -10.20 16.26
CA ALA A 40 7.88 -9.43 16.26
C ALA A 40 7.97 -8.41 15.12
N LEU A 41 7.12 -8.52 14.10
CA LEU A 41 7.01 -7.60 12.97
C LEU A 41 5.83 -6.62 13.09
N MET A 42 4.97 -6.77 14.09
CA MET A 42 3.87 -5.83 14.35
C MET A 42 4.42 -4.47 14.79
N TYR A 43 3.59 -3.45 14.67
CA TYR A 43 3.97 -2.08 14.97
C TYR A 43 4.59 -1.94 16.37
N ALA A 44 5.66 -1.16 16.44
CA ALA A 44 6.21 -0.64 17.69
C ALA A 44 6.61 0.83 17.44
N GLY A 45 6.39 1.67 18.42
CA GLY A 45 6.77 3.07 18.35
C GLY A 45 8.30 3.27 18.29
N PHE A 46 8.72 4.51 18.41
CA PHE A 46 10.15 4.87 18.39
C PHE A 46 10.91 4.48 19.67
N SER A 47 10.21 4.27 20.79
CA SER A 47 10.79 4.03 22.11
C SER A 47 11.59 2.73 22.22
N ASP A 48 11.24 1.72 21.40
CA ASP A 48 11.80 0.38 21.54
C ASP A 48 13.12 0.19 20.77
N GLY A 49 13.55 1.20 20.00
CA GLY A 49 14.73 1.10 19.12
C GLY A 49 14.57 0.15 17.93
N GLN A 50 13.38 -0.43 17.75
CA GLN A 50 13.06 -1.40 16.71
C GLN A 50 12.41 -0.71 15.49
N TYR A 51 13.13 0.22 14.88
CA TYR A 51 12.59 1.10 13.82
C TYR A 51 12.02 0.39 12.58
N TRP A 52 12.48 -0.85 12.30
CA TRP A 52 11.89 -1.65 11.21
C TRP A 52 10.39 -1.92 11.43
N ARG A 53 9.92 -1.94 12.68
CA ARG A 53 8.52 -2.17 13.05
C ARG A 53 7.60 -0.98 12.74
N LEU A 54 8.13 0.14 12.34
CA LEU A 54 7.35 1.22 11.73
C LEU A 54 6.84 0.82 10.34
N ILE A 55 7.59 -0.04 9.64
CA ILE A 55 7.34 -0.42 8.24
C ILE A 55 6.80 -1.85 8.13
N THR A 56 7.35 -2.81 8.86
CA THR A 56 7.06 -4.23 8.69
C THR A 56 5.59 -4.63 8.76
N PRO A 57 4.68 -3.93 9.48
CA PRO A 57 3.27 -4.25 9.47
C PRO A 57 2.62 -4.25 8.08
N ILE A 58 3.17 -3.49 7.11
CA ILE A 58 2.62 -3.47 5.74
C ILE A 58 2.64 -4.87 5.08
N PHE A 59 3.50 -5.77 5.52
CA PHE A 59 3.62 -7.13 4.98
C PHE A 59 2.70 -8.14 5.67
N LEU A 60 2.19 -7.85 6.87
CA LEU A 60 1.38 -8.78 7.66
C LEU A 60 -0.06 -8.81 7.14
N HIS A 61 -0.50 -9.93 6.60
CA HIS A 61 -1.85 -10.09 6.07
C HIS A 61 -2.62 -11.14 6.87
N PHE A 62 -3.77 -10.73 7.41
CA PHE A 62 -4.64 -11.57 8.23
C PHE A 62 -5.76 -12.18 7.37
N GLY A 63 -5.38 -13.16 6.53
CA GLY A 63 -6.29 -13.91 5.66
C GLY A 63 -6.01 -13.77 4.17
N LEU A 64 -6.43 -14.79 3.43
CA LEU A 64 -6.15 -14.92 1.99
C LEU A 64 -6.74 -13.78 1.17
N MET A 65 -8.01 -13.43 1.42
CA MET A 65 -8.67 -12.35 0.66
C MET A 65 -7.99 -11.00 0.89
N HIS A 66 -7.56 -10.74 2.13
CA HIS A 66 -6.79 -9.53 2.46
C HIS A 66 -5.49 -9.45 1.65
N LEU A 67 -4.73 -10.56 1.57
CA LEU A 67 -3.51 -10.64 0.76
C LEU A 67 -3.80 -10.44 -0.73
N VAL A 68 -4.82 -11.14 -1.27
CA VAL A 68 -5.16 -11.10 -2.70
C VAL A 68 -5.57 -9.69 -3.11
N PHE A 69 -6.48 -9.05 -2.38
CA PHE A 69 -6.92 -7.68 -2.72
C PHE A 69 -5.76 -6.67 -2.65
N ASN A 70 -4.96 -6.72 -1.59
CA ASN A 70 -3.79 -5.85 -1.50
C ASN A 70 -2.79 -6.11 -2.63
N GLY A 71 -2.54 -7.37 -2.96
CA GLY A 71 -1.64 -7.75 -4.04
C GLY A 71 -2.10 -7.25 -5.42
N LEU A 72 -3.39 -7.37 -5.71
CA LEU A 72 -3.97 -6.86 -6.96
C LEU A 72 -3.85 -5.34 -7.08
N TRP A 73 -4.17 -4.61 -6.01
CA TRP A 73 -4.03 -3.15 -6.00
C TRP A 73 -2.58 -2.70 -6.07
N LEU A 74 -1.68 -3.37 -5.35
CA LEU A 74 -0.25 -3.07 -5.43
C LEU A 74 0.29 -3.32 -6.84
N ALA A 75 -0.07 -4.42 -7.48
CA ALA A 75 0.33 -4.72 -8.86
C ALA A 75 -0.22 -3.67 -9.84
N LEU A 76 -1.48 -3.28 -9.68
CA LEU A 76 -2.14 -2.30 -10.55
C LEU A 76 -1.55 -0.89 -10.39
N LEU A 77 -1.47 -0.37 -9.17
CA LEU A 77 -1.05 1.01 -8.89
C LEU A 77 0.47 1.12 -8.84
N GLY A 78 1.13 0.21 -8.10
CA GLY A 78 2.59 0.17 -7.97
C GLY A 78 3.27 -0.11 -9.29
N GLY A 79 2.74 -1.04 -10.09
CA GLY A 79 3.28 -1.34 -11.41
C GLY A 79 3.28 -0.14 -12.37
N ARG A 80 2.28 0.74 -12.29
CA ARG A 80 2.27 2.01 -13.06
C ARG A 80 3.39 2.94 -12.63
N ILE A 81 3.54 3.13 -11.32
CA ILE A 81 4.56 4.00 -10.76
C ILE A 81 5.95 3.43 -11.06
N GLU A 82 6.16 2.14 -10.85
CA GLU A 82 7.45 1.50 -11.11
C GLU A 82 7.87 1.59 -12.57
N ARG A 83 6.93 1.38 -13.49
CA ARG A 83 7.20 1.50 -14.93
C ARG A 83 7.63 2.91 -15.35
N LEU A 84 7.03 3.95 -14.76
CA LEU A 84 7.25 5.34 -15.15
C LEU A 84 8.43 5.99 -14.42
N TYR A 85 8.66 5.60 -13.16
CA TYR A 85 9.62 6.30 -12.28
C TYR A 85 10.71 5.37 -11.72
N GLY A 86 10.62 4.06 -12.01
CA GLY A 86 11.57 3.05 -11.55
C GLY A 86 11.30 2.52 -10.14
N SER A 87 11.98 1.42 -9.84
CA SER A 87 11.80 0.65 -8.59
C SER A 87 12.17 1.43 -7.34
N LEU A 88 13.23 2.24 -7.38
CA LEU A 88 13.67 3.03 -6.23
C LEU A 88 12.60 4.05 -5.83
N HIS A 89 12.00 4.73 -6.81
CA HIS A 89 10.93 5.70 -6.55
C HIS A 89 9.71 5.03 -5.90
N LEU A 90 9.29 3.86 -6.43
CA LEU A 90 8.20 3.08 -5.82
C LEU A 90 8.54 2.66 -4.39
N LEU A 91 9.73 2.12 -4.14
CA LEU A 91 10.13 1.66 -2.79
C LEU A 91 10.17 2.83 -1.78
N LEU A 92 10.66 4.00 -2.18
CA LEU A 92 10.66 5.19 -1.33
C LEU A 92 9.22 5.62 -0.98
N LEU A 93 8.30 5.63 -1.96
CA LEU A 93 6.89 5.90 -1.70
C LEU A 93 6.27 4.87 -0.75
N VAL A 94 6.51 3.58 -0.99
CA VAL A 94 5.96 2.48 -0.18
C VAL A 94 6.44 2.57 1.26
N PHE A 95 7.73 2.72 1.49
CA PHE A 95 8.27 2.71 2.85
C PHE A 95 7.94 3.99 3.61
N ALA A 96 8.00 5.16 2.97
CA ALA A 96 7.59 6.40 3.60
C ALA A 96 6.10 6.41 3.95
N SER A 97 5.23 6.07 2.99
CA SER A 97 3.78 6.03 3.23
C SER A 97 3.39 4.91 4.19
N GLY A 98 4.07 3.76 4.13
CA GLY A 98 3.84 2.64 5.05
C GLY A 98 4.14 3.00 6.49
N ALA A 99 5.29 3.62 6.76
CA ALA A 99 5.64 4.08 8.10
C ALA A 99 4.62 5.10 8.63
N ILE A 100 4.29 6.13 7.82
CA ILE A 100 3.37 7.19 8.22
C ILE A 100 1.95 6.64 8.44
N SER A 101 1.44 5.79 7.53
CA SER A 101 0.10 5.20 7.67
C SER A 101 0.01 4.30 8.91
N ASN A 102 1.05 3.52 9.22
CA ASN A 102 1.12 2.70 10.43
C ASN A 102 1.13 3.55 11.71
N MET A 103 1.87 4.66 11.72
CA MET A 103 1.87 5.61 12.85
C MET A 103 0.49 6.21 13.06
N ILE A 104 -0.18 6.64 12.00
CA ILE A 104 -1.54 7.19 12.06
C ILE A 104 -2.53 6.13 12.54
N GLN A 105 -2.43 4.88 12.07
CA GLN A 105 -3.26 3.77 12.53
C GLN A 105 -3.11 3.54 14.03
N TYR A 106 -1.89 3.48 14.53
CA TYR A 106 -1.62 3.29 15.94
C TYR A 106 -2.17 4.46 16.78
N SER A 107 -1.95 5.69 16.32
CA SER A 107 -2.49 6.88 17.00
C SER A 107 -4.01 6.94 17.01
N TRP A 108 -4.66 6.36 15.97
CA TRP A 108 -6.12 6.33 15.84
C TRP A 108 -6.76 5.29 16.77
N GLN A 109 -6.19 4.09 16.84
CA GLN A 109 -6.81 2.94 17.49
C GLN A 109 -6.15 2.53 18.82
N GLY A 110 -4.91 2.95 19.07
CA GLY A 110 -4.16 2.59 20.29
C GLY A 110 -3.71 1.13 20.36
N SER A 111 -3.89 0.36 19.30
CA SER A 111 -3.54 -1.06 19.21
C SER A 111 -2.46 -1.28 18.17
N ALA A 112 -1.48 -2.13 18.48
CA ALA A 112 -0.46 -2.58 17.54
C ALA A 112 -0.91 -3.79 16.69
N TYR A 113 -2.11 -4.32 16.95
CA TYR A 113 -2.67 -5.47 16.24
C TYR A 113 -3.33 -5.03 14.95
N PHE A 114 -2.53 -4.70 13.98
CA PHE A 114 -2.95 -4.38 12.60
C PHE A 114 -1.83 -4.75 11.62
N GLY A 115 -2.16 -4.75 10.35
CA GLY A 115 -1.21 -4.97 9.27
C GLY A 115 -1.89 -4.93 7.90
N GLY A 116 -1.09 -5.09 6.87
CA GLY A 116 -1.52 -5.10 5.48
C GLY A 116 -1.00 -3.93 4.67
N MET A 117 -0.88 -4.16 3.38
CA MET A 117 -0.37 -3.19 2.42
C MET A 117 -1.41 -2.08 2.09
N SER A 118 -2.63 -2.15 2.63
CA SER A 118 -3.74 -1.29 2.23
C SER A 118 -3.50 0.21 2.49
N GLY A 119 -2.81 0.58 3.57
CA GLY A 119 -2.40 1.96 3.79
C GLY A 119 -1.49 2.47 2.67
N VAL A 120 -0.53 1.65 2.23
CA VAL A 120 0.32 1.95 1.07
C VAL A 120 -0.50 2.00 -0.22
N VAL A 121 -1.42 1.06 -0.43
CA VAL A 121 -2.31 1.05 -1.61
C VAL A 121 -3.10 2.35 -1.72
N TYR A 122 -3.67 2.85 -0.62
CA TYR A 122 -4.34 4.15 -0.60
C TYR A 122 -3.36 5.31 -0.84
N ALA A 123 -2.11 5.20 -0.38
CA ALA A 123 -1.10 6.20 -0.69
C ALA A 123 -0.73 6.23 -2.18
N LEU A 124 -0.57 5.07 -2.81
CA LEU A 124 -0.32 4.99 -4.26
C LEU A 124 -1.50 5.54 -5.06
N LEU A 125 -2.74 5.28 -4.62
CA LEU A 125 -3.95 5.85 -5.21
C LEU A 125 -3.93 7.39 -5.14
N GLY A 126 -3.72 7.95 -3.94
CA GLY A 126 -3.65 9.39 -3.72
C GLY A 126 -2.52 10.04 -4.51
N TYR A 127 -1.35 9.39 -4.56
CA TYR A 127 -0.20 9.83 -5.35
C TYR A 127 -0.52 9.93 -6.83
N ILE A 128 -1.06 8.86 -7.43
CA ILE A 128 -1.41 8.84 -8.86
C ILE A 128 -2.47 9.89 -9.17
N TRP A 129 -3.50 9.97 -8.34
CA TRP A 129 -4.60 10.91 -8.52
C TRP A 129 -4.11 12.35 -8.56
N ILE A 130 -3.42 12.78 -7.52
CA ILE A 130 -3.00 14.19 -7.38
C ILE A 130 -1.85 14.53 -8.32
N LYS A 131 -0.85 13.65 -8.46
CA LYS A 131 0.25 13.88 -9.41
C LYS A 131 -0.25 13.96 -10.85
N GLY A 132 -1.22 13.10 -11.21
CA GLY A 132 -1.85 13.11 -12.52
C GLY A 132 -2.65 14.38 -12.81
N HIS A 133 -3.12 15.10 -11.78
CA HIS A 133 -3.77 16.40 -11.91
C HIS A 133 -2.76 17.53 -12.22
N PHE A 134 -1.63 17.57 -11.49
CA PHE A 134 -0.62 18.64 -11.66
C PHE A 134 0.33 18.41 -12.84
N ALA A 135 0.63 17.17 -13.16
CA ALA A 135 1.52 16.79 -14.27
C ALA A 135 0.94 15.55 -14.98
N PRO A 136 -0.08 15.74 -15.84
CA PRO A 136 -0.69 14.65 -16.59
C PRO A 136 0.36 13.92 -17.42
N GLN A 137 0.40 12.59 -17.30
CA GLN A 137 1.36 11.75 -18.01
C GLN A 137 0.68 10.48 -18.51
N PRO A 138 0.88 10.09 -19.79
CA PRO A 138 0.40 8.82 -20.31
C PRO A 138 0.90 7.65 -19.43
N GLY A 139 -0.01 6.72 -19.09
CA GLY A 139 0.31 5.56 -18.27
C GLY A 139 0.21 5.76 -16.76
N LEU A 140 0.20 7.02 -16.25
CA LEU A 140 -0.04 7.29 -14.82
C LEU A 140 -1.54 7.34 -14.48
N GLN A 141 -2.40 7.56 -15.45
CA GLN A 141 -3.84 7.73 -15.25
C GLN A 141 -4.47 6.50 -14.59
N LEU A 142 -5.36 6.76 -13.62
CA LEU A 142 -6.20 5.70 -13.06
C LEU A 142 -7.22 5.22 -14.10
N PRO A 143 -7.45 3.90 -14.23
CA PRO A 143 -8.58 3.42 -15.01
C PRO A 143 -9.90 4.01 -14.54
N PRO A 144 -10.86 4.25 -15.45
CA PRO A 144 -12.17 4.79 -15.09
C PRO A 144 -12.84 3.95 -13.98
N GLY A 145 -13.45 4.62 -13.01
CA GLY A 145 -14.16 3.99 -11.91
C GLY A 145 -13.30 3.55 -10.72
N ILE A 146 -11.97 3.42 -10.83
CA ILE A 146 -11.13 2.96 -9.72
C ILE A 146 -11.12 3.95 -8.56
N LEU A 147 -10.95 5.24 -8.84
CA LEU A 147 -10.93 6.25 -7.79
C LEU A 147 -12.26 6.28 -6.99
N PRO A 148 -13.43 6.46 -7.61
CA PRO A 148 -14.68 6.44 -6.86
C PRO A 148 -14.94 5.10 -6.17
N PHE A 149 -14.61 3.98 -6.78
CA PHE A 149 -14.74 2.67 -6.13
C PHE A 149 -13.93 2.58 -4.83
N MET A 150 -12.66 2.96 -4.86
CA MET A 150 -11.79 2.89 -3.68
C MET A 150 -12.19 3.90 -2.60
N LEU A 151 -12.69 5.10 -2.99
CA LEU A 151 -13.20 6.08 -2.03
C LEU A 151 -14.50 5.58 -1.36
N VAL A 152 -15.41 4.98 -2.12
CA VAL A 152 -16.62 4.33 -1.54
C VAL A 152 -16.21 3.19 -0.62
N TRP A 153 -15.25 2.35 -1.01
CA TRP A 153 -14.74 1.27 -0.18
C TRP A 153 -14.12 1.77 1.13
N LEU A 154 -13.39 2.89 1.09
CA LEU A 154 -12.87 3.57 2.27
C LEU A 154 -14.01 3.98 3.21
N LEU A 155 -15.05 4.62 2.68
CA LEU A 155 -16.22 5.04 3.47
C LEU A 155 -16.94 3.85 4.09
N VAL A 156 -17.16 2.77 3.33
CA VAL A 156 -17.76 1.53 3.84
C VAL A 156 -16.92 0.95 4.99
N GLY A 157 -15.59 0.93 4.86
CA GLY A 157 -14.69 0.50 5.93
C GLY A 157 -14.84 1.31 7.21
N MET A 158 -15.07 2.63 7.08
CA MET A 158 -15.25 3.54 8.23
C MET A 158 -16.57 3.35 8.98
N THR A 159 -17.59 2.74 8.36
CA THR A 159 -18.91 2.51 9.02
C THR A 159 -18.86 1.41 10.08
N GLY A 160 -17.80 0.61 10.16
CA GLY A 160 -17.75 -0.58 11.01
C GLY A 160 -18.60 -1.77 10.49
N MET A 161 -19.31 -1.60 9.37
CA MET A 161 -20.20 -2.64 8.82
C MET A 161 -19.43 -3.92 8.45
N LEU A 162 -18.21 -3.80 7.93
CA LEU A 162 -17.37 -4.96 7.57
C LEU A 162 -16.99 -5.78 8.81
N GLU A 163 -16.72 -5.14 9.92
CA GLU A 163 -16.45 -5.81 11.19
C GLU A 163 -17.72 -6.46 11.74
N LEU A 164 -18.83 -5.74 11.74
CA LEU A 164 -20.11 -6.24 12.27
C LEU A 164 -20.65 -7.44 11.47
N VAL A 165 -20.59 -7.40 10.13
CA VAL A 165 -21.22 -8.41 9.26
C VAL A 165 -20.28 -9.55 8.91
N LEU A 166 -18.99 -9.25 8.72
CA LEU A 166 -18.00 -10.21 8.20
C LEU A 166 -16.90 -10.55 9.21
N GLY A 167 -16.88 -9.91 10.39
CA GLY A 167 -15.79 -10.07 11.37
C GLY A 167 -14.44 -9.54 10.87
N ILE A 168 -14.44 -8.65 9.86
CA ILE A 168 -13.22 -8.13 9.23
C ILE A 168 -12.89 -6.77 9.86
N GLY A 169 -11.88 -6.75 10.73
CA GLY A 169 -11.33 -5.51 11.25
C GLY A 169 -10.62 -4.69 10.16
N VAL A 170 -10.94 -3.40 10.06
CA VAL A 170 -10.38 -2.49 9.05
C VAL A 170 -9.47 -1.46 9.71
N ALA A 171 -8.24 -1.33 9.21
CA ALA A 171 -7.27 -0.35 9.68
C ALA A 171 -7.56 1.05 9.06
N ASN A 172 -8.68 1.66 9.46
CA ASN A 172 -9.19 2.91 8.89
C ASN A 172 -8.19 4.07 8.99
N GLY A 173 -7.47 4.18 10.11
CA GLY A 173 -6.42 5.19 10.28
C GLY A 173 -5.29 5.04 9.26
N ALA A 174 -4.89 3.79 8.94
CA ALA A 174 -3.89 3.54 7.91
C ALA A 174 -4.40 3.91 6.51
N HIS A 175 -5.67 3.63 6.21
CA HIS A 175 -6.27 3.96 4.91
C HIS A 175 -6.35 5.48 4.70
N VAL A 176 -6.91 6.21 5.66
CA VAL A 176 -7.02 7.68 5.59
C VAL A 176 -5.62 8.32 5.58
N GLY A 177 -4.76 7.91 6.51
CA GLY A 177 -3.39 8.41 6.59
C GLY A 177 -2.58 8.13 5.32
N GLY A 178 -2.73 6.91 4.77
CA GLY A 178 -2.12 6.54 3.49
C GLY A 178 -2.60 7.44 2.35
N LEU A 179 -3.92 7.60 2.20
CA LEU A 179 -4.49 8.46 1.15
C LEU A 179 -3.94 9.89 1.25
N LEU A 180 -3.96 10.49 2.44
CA LEU A 180 -3.52 11.86 2.66
C LEU A 180 -2.03 12.05 2.37
N ILE A 181 -1.15 11.16 2.87
CA ILE A 181 0.28 11.26 2.58
C ILE A 181 0.58 11.02 1.10
N GLY A 182 -0.16 10.10 0.46
CA GLY A 182 -0.06 9.87 -0.98
C GLY A 182 -0.44 11.10 -1.79
N MET A 183 -1.54 11.76 -1.44
CA MET A 183 -1.97 13.02 -2.07
C MET A 183 -0.91 14.13 -1.90
N LEU A 184 -0.35 14.27 -0.70
CA LEU A 184 0.71 15.26 -0.42
C LEU A 184 1.95 14.98 -1.28
N LEU A 185 2.44 13.75 -1.30
CA LEU A 185 3.58 13.37 -2.13
C LEU A 185 3.27 13.53 -3.63
N GLY A 186 2.06 13.18 -4.06
CA GLY A 186 1.58 13.39 -5.42
C GLY A 186 1.59 14.87 -5.82
N MET A 187 1.18 15.75 -4.91
CA MET A 187 1.23 17.20 -5.12
C MET A 187 2.68 17.69 -5.24
N VAL A 188 3.55 17.33 -4.31
CA VAL A 188 4.96 17.75 -4.32
C VAL A 188 5.65 17.32 -5.61
N PHE A 189 5.59 16.04 -5.96
CA PHE A 189 6.22 15.52 -7.18
C PHE A 189 5.53 15.99 -8.45
N GLY A 190 4.23 16.27 -8.42
CA GLY A 190 3.48 16.87 -9.53
C GLY A 190 3.92 18.30 -9.82
N LEU A 191 4.01 19.14 -8.78
CA LEU A 191 4.48 20.53 -8.91
C LEU A 191 5.93 20.61 -9.40
N ILE A 192 6.81 19.74 -8.86
CA ILE A 192 8.21 19.65 -9.34
C ILE A 192 8.26 19.26 -10.82
N ALA A 193 7.44 18.30 -11.26
CA ALA A 193 7.39 17.88 -12.65
C ALA A 193 6.84 18.99 -13.56
N ALA A 194 5.76 19.66 -13.15
CA ALA A 194 5.19 20.79 -13.89
C ALA A 194 6.19 21.94 -14.04
N ALA A 195 6.93 22.30 -12.98
CA ALA A 195 7.94 23.33 -13.02
C ALA A 195 9.14 22.99 -13.94
N ARG A 196 9.37 21.71 -14.20
CA ARG A 196 10.44 21.24 -15.13
C ARG A 196 9.95 21.04 -16.56
N GLY A 197 8.69 21.38 -16.88
CA GLY A 197 8.09 21.21 -18.22
C GLY A 197 7.89 19.72 -18.58
N ARG A 198 7.69 18.86 -17.62
CA ARG A 198 7.53 17.40 -17.78
C ARG A 198 6.16 16.93 -17.33
#